data_16e43d34e95e268cd7374d9183526cca
#
_entry.id   16e43d34e95e268cd7374d9183526cca
#
_cell.length_a   1.000
_cell.length_b   1.000
_cell.length_c   1.000
_cell.angle_alpha   90.00
_cell.angle_beta   90.00
_cell.angle_gamma   90.00
#
_symmetry.space_group_name_H-M   'P 1'
#
loop_
_entity.id
_entity.type
_entity.pdbx_description
1 polymer ?
#
loop_
_entity_poly.entity_id
_entity_poly.type
_entity_poly.pdbx_seq_one_letter_code
_entity_poly.pdbx_strand_id
1 'polypeptide(L)'
;MIKPASTEGGKAFRVAAQPTFYKDVLPILQDKCQSCHRTGEPAPMPLVSYEQTRPWAGKIAAAVEMRMMPPWFADPRFGHFANDPSLRVEEIATIAAWANAGAPAGDERTAPAPRKWSAGWNIPEPDVVVKMPKPVQIPLHGDVEYTYEIVSTHFAEDQWVQMVEVRPSSPAHVHHAVVYIRPPDSTWLRHAPVGEPFTASMLSDPEERRQAHETTSDLLLVYAPGSAPDGWEDGMAKFVPAGSDVVFQIHYTTNGEAASDETSVGLVFAKTPPKQRVITLQLNNHALLIPPGADDFRVEVQGTLPNDATLLSLFPHMHLRGKRFEYDIVHDDGSVETLLRVNYHFHWQLSYKLAEPRELKAGTKLRAVAWYDNSRNNPHNPDPDRMVTWGDQTSQEMMVGFFDVAVPASMDKWKYFIRHGSEQR
;
A
#
# COMPACT_ATOMS: atom_id res chain seq x y z
N MET A 1 -27.19 -2.88 -71.61
CA MET A 1 -25.85 -3.35 -71.29
C MET A 1 -25.29 -2.42 -70.23
N ILE A 2 -25.31 -2.86 -68.97
CA ILE A 2 -24.81 -2.11 -67.82
C ILE A 2 -23.46 -2.80 -67.44
N LYS A 3 -22.35 -2.05 -67.48
CA LYS A 3 -21.06 -2.52 -67.04
C LYS A 3 -21.02 -2.70 -65.51
N PRO A 4 -20.41 -3.74 -64.97
CA PRO A 4 -20.21 -3.84 -63.53
C PRO A 4 -19.05 -2.94 -63.12
N ALA A 5 -19.25 -2.26 -61.95
CA ALA A 5 -18.25 -1.45 -61.29
C ALA A 5 -17.13 -2.34 -60.71
N SER A 6 -15.89 -1.91 -60.91
CA SER A 6 -14.72 -2.50 -60.34
C SER A 6 -14.64 -2.25 -58.84
N THR A 7 -14.57 -3.31 -58.02
CA THR A 7 -14.29 -3.26 -56.59
C THR A 7 -12.79 -2.97 -56.41
N GLU A 8 -12.48 -1.76 -55.97
CA GLU A 8 -11.15 -1.37 -55.49
C GLU A 8 -10.85 -1.89 -54.11
N GLY A 9 -9.65 -2.49 -53.99
CA GLY A 9 -8.78 -2.30 -52.83
C GLY A 9 -9.18 -2.95 -51.53
N GLY A 10 -9.13 -4.27 -51.44
CA GLY A 10 -8.92 -4.92 -50.15
C GLY A 10 -7.59 -4.48 -49.54
N LYS A 11 -7.63 -3.60 -48.52
CA LYS A 11 -6.47 -3.36 -47.66
C LYS A 11 -6.10 -4.69 -47.03
N ALA A 12 -5.00 -5.28 -47.45
CA ALA A 12 -4.39 -6.42 -46.77
C ALA A 12 -4.10 -5.98 -45.33
N PHE A 13 -4.84 -6.52 -44.39
CA PHE A 13 -4.47 -6.44 -42.97
C PHE A 13 -3.05 -7.04 -42.88
N ARG A 14 -2.05 -6.20 -42.59
CA ARG A 14 -0.74 -6.69 -42.18
C ARG A 14 -1.02 -7.50 -40.91
N VAL A 15 -0.82 -8.81 -41.00
CA VAL A 15 -0.74 -9.68 -39.84
C VAL A 15 0.38 -9.06 -38.98
N ALA A 16 0.04 -8.50 -37.82
CA ALA A 16 1.03 -7.99 -36.91
C ALA A 16 2.01 -9.14 -36.64
N ALA A 17 3.32 -8.86 -36.69
CA ALA A 17 4.34 -9.87 -36.44
C ALA A 17 4.03 -10.48 -35.04
N GLN A 18 4.05 -11.81 -34.96
CA GLN A 18 3.78 -12.56 -33.76
C GLN A 18 4.70 -12.07 -32.64
N PRO A 19 4.17 -11.68 -31.46
CA PRO A 19 5.01 -11.19 -30.37
C PRO A 19 5.98 -12.28 -29.88
N THR A 20 7.18 -11.85 -29.48
CA THR A 20 8.22 -12.72 -28.93
C THR A 20 8.62 -12.25 -27.52
N PHE A 21 9.22 -13.16 -26.76
CA PHE A 21 9.60 -12.86 -25.38
C PHE A 21 10.60 -11.70 -25.31
N TYR A 22 11.77 -11.86 -25.92
CA TYR A 22 12.86 -10.90 -25.78
C TYR A 22 12.53 -9.50 -26.30
N LYS A 23 11.83 -9.41 -27.42
CA LYS A 23 11.53 -8.13 -28.04
C LYS A 23 10.31 -7.44 -27.47
N ASP A 24 9.24 -8.19 -27.20
CA ASP A 24 7.91 -7.60 -26.99
C ASP A 24 7.42 -7.77 -25.53
N VAL A 25 7.68 -8.92 -24.90
CA VAL A 25 7.16 -9.24 -23.57
C VAL A 25 8.12 -8.84 -22.45
N LEU A 26 9.42 -9.14 -22.59
CA LEU A 26 10.41 -8.82 -21.56
C LEU A 26 10.47 -7.34 -21.18
N PRO A 27 10.35 -6.37 -22.10
CA PRO A 27 10.27 -4.95 -21.73
C PRO A 27 9.09 -4.64 -20.79
N ILE A 28 7.92 -5.25 -21.07
CA ILE A 28 6.71 -5.08 -20.22
C ILE A 28 6.95 -5.69 -18.84
N LEU A 29 7.51 -6.91 -18.79
CA LEU A 29 7.81 -7.58 -17.53
C LEU A 29 8.82 -6.79 -16.69
N GLN A 30 9.86 -6.25 -17.32
CA GLN A 30 10.85 -5.42 -16.65
C GLN A 30 10.23 -4.15 -16.04
N ASP A 31 9.31 -3.52 -16.75
CA ASP A 31 8.69 -2.28 -16.29
C ASP A 31 7.61 -2.50 -15.23
N LYS A 32 6.78 -3.51 -15.40
CA LYS A 32 5.53 -3.66 -14.65
C LYS A 32 5.48 -4.85 -13.67
N CYS A 33 6.40 -5.82 -13.79
CA CYS A 33 6.27 -7.09 -13.06
C CYS A 33 7.48 -7.43 -12.18
N GLN A 34 8.70 -7.15 -12.65
CA GLN A 34 9.93 -7.61 -12.01
C GLN A 34 10.26 -6.91 -10.68
N SER A 35 9.58 -5.81 -10.33
CA SER A 35 9.68 -5.23 -8.98
C SER A 35 9.28 -6.24 -7.91
N CYS A 36 8.29 -7.10 -8.18
CA CYS A 36 7.80 -8.14 -7.27
C CYS A 36 8.18 -9.56 -7.75
N HIS A 37 8.22 -9.80 -9.07
CA HIS A 37 8.48 -11.12 -9.65
C HIS A 37 9.97 -11.35 -9.95
N ARG A 38 10.80 -11.36 -8.90
CA ARG A 38 12.23 -11.74 -8.93
C ARG A 38 12.61 -12.49 -7.66
N THR A 39 13.74 -13.16 -7.68
CA THR A 39 14.21 -13.91 -6.52
C THR A 39 14.38 -13.00 -5.30
N GLY A 40 13.84 -13.41 -4.15
CA GLY A 40 13.89 -12.66 -2.89
C GLY A 40 12.78 -11.63 -2.70
N GLU A 41 11.83 -11.52 -3.64
CA GLU A 41 10.66 -10.66 -3.56
C GLU A 41 9.39 -11.46 -3.28
N PRO A 42 8.27 -10.80 -2.88
CA PRO A 42 7.09 -11.51 -2.37
C PRO A 42 6.35 -12.39 -3.38
N ALA A 43 6.55 -12.17 -4.68
CA ALA A 43 5.86 -12.98 -5.70
C ALA A 43 6.42 -14.42 -5.77
N PRO A 44 5.57 -15.45 -5.94
CA PRO A 44 5.96 -16.85 -5.82
C PRO A 44 6.83 -17.37 -6.98
N MET A 45 6.94 -16.61 -8.09
CA MET A 45 7.74 -17.02 -9.24
C MET A 45 8.49 -15.82 -9.84
N PRO A 46 9.78 -15.97 -10.18
CA PRO A 46 10.52 -14.94 -10.89
C PRO A 46 10.14 -14.90 -12.37
N LEU A 47 10.07 -13.69 -12.94
CA LEU A 47 9.80 -13.42 -14.36
C LEU A 47 10.96 -12.64 -14.99
N VAL A 48 12.20 -13.08 -14.71
CA VAL A 48 13.42 -12.37 -15.11
C VAL A 48 14.00 -12.91 -16.41
N SER A 49 13.93 -14.23 -16.63
CA SER A 49 14.42 -14.87 -17.85
C SER A 49 13.30 -15.58 -18.61
N TYR A 50 13.59 -15.95 -19.87
CA TYR A 50 12.67 -16.73 -20.70
C TYR A 50 12.29 -18.08 -20.05
N GLU A 51 13.28 -18.80 -19.54
CA GLU A 51 13.12 -20.11 -18.92
C GLU A 51 12.24 -20.04 -17.67
N GLN A 52 12.40 -18.97 -16.90
CA GLN A 52 11.58 -18.73 -15.71
C GLN A 52 10.15 -18.33 -16.06
N THR A 53 9.96 -17.57 -17.14
CA THR A 53 8.66 -16.96 -17.50
C THR A 53 7.79 -17.92 -18.33
N ARG A 54 8.37 -18.63 -19.31
CA ARG A 54 7.64 -19.45 -20.26
C ARG A 54 6.68 -20.45 -19.63
N PRO A 55 7.02 -21.19 -18.56
CA PRO A 55 6.10 -22.13 -17.90
C PRO A 55 4.82 -21.50 -17.38
N TRP A 56 4.84 -20.19 -17.14
CA TRP A 56 3.73 -19.42 -16.57
C TRP A 56 2.94 -18.63 -17.62
N ALA A 57 3.31 -18.70 -18.91
CA ALA A 57 2.76 -17.83 -19.96
C ALA A 57 1.23 -17.77 -19.96
N GLY A 58 0.54 -18.91 -19.91
CA GLY A 58 -0.92 -18.96 -19.87
C GLY A 58 -1.52 -18.34 -18.61
N LYS A 59 -0.89 -18.55 -17.45
CA LYS A 59 -1.34 -17.94 -16.18
C LYS A 59 -1.10 -16.43 -16.16
N ILE A 60 0.03 -15.97 -16.72
CA ILE A 60 0.34 -14.54 -16.87
C ILE A 60 -0.72 -13.89 -17.77
N ALA A 61 -1.00 -14.47 -18.95
CA ALA A 61 -2.02 -13.96 -19.87
C ALA A 61 -3.38 -13.84 -19.18
N ALA A 62 -3.85 -14.90 -18.52
CA ALA A 62 -5.12 -14.88 -17.79
C ALA A 62 -5.15 -13.81 -16.69
N ALA A 63 -4.07 -13.67 -15.91
CA ALA A 63 -4.01 -12.69 -14.82
C ALA A 63 -4.05 -11.24 -15.32
N VAL A 64 -3.37 -10.92 -16.45
CA VAL A 64 -3.38 -9.57 -17.01
C VAL A 64 -4.69 -9.25 -17.73
N GLU A 65 -5.31 -10.24 -18.43
CA GLU A 65 -6.60 -10.08 -19.08
C GLU A 65 -7.72 -9.82 -18.03
N MET A 66 -7.68 -10.51 -16.89
CA MET A 66 -8.57 -10.28 -15.76
C MET A 66 -8.22 -9.02 -14.95
N ARG A 67 -7.15 -8.30 -15.29
CA ARG A 67 -6.62 -7.15 -14.55
C ARG A 67 -6.33 -7.44 -13.06
N MET A 68 -5.96 -8.68 -12.75
CA MET A 68 -5.50 -9.07 -11.42
C MET A 68 -4.02 -8.73 -11.19
N MET A 69 -3.24 -8.64 -12.28
CA MET A 69 -1.81 -8.29 -12.26
C MET A 69 -1.47 -7.28 -13.35
N PRO A 70 -0.66 -6.27 -13.02
CA PRO A 70 -0.25 -5.86 -11.67
C PRO A 70 -1.46 -5.48 -10.82
N PRO A 71 -1.41 -5.63 -9.46
CA PRO A 71 -2.52 -5.25 -8.61
C PRO A 71 -2.71 -3.73 -8.63
N TRP A 72 -3.87 -3.29 -9.10
CA TRP A 72 -4.27 -1.90 -9.13
C TRP A 72 -5.79 -1.79 -9.23
N PHE A 73 -6.41 -1.12 -8.26
CA PHE A 73 -7.86 -1.17 -8.08
C PHE A 73 -8.54 0.20 -8.13
N ALA A 74 -7.77 1.27 -8.40
CA ALA A 74 -8.33 2.60 -8.60
C ALA A 74 -9.22 2.64 -9.86
N ASP A 75 -10.39 3.25 -9.72
CA ASP A 75 -11.27 3.53 -10.84
C ASP A 75 -10.62 4.62 -11.72
N PRO A 76 -10.31 4.35 -12.99
CA PRO A 76 -9.57 5.29 -13.83
C PRO A 76 -10.33 6.59 -14.16
N ARG A 77 -11.58 6.70 -13.75
CA ARG A 77 -12.37 7.93 -13.90
C ARG A 77 -12.07 8.97 -12.81
N PHE A 78 -11.38 8.57 -11.73
CA PHE A 78 -11.13 9.42 -10.57
C PHE A 78 -9.65 9.42 -10.21
N GLY A 79 -9.07 10.62 -10.15
CA GLY A 79 -7.67 10.82 -9.82
C GLY A 79 -6.69 10.37 -10.91
N HIS A 80 -5.45 10.81 -10.77
CA HIS A 80 -4.31 10.35 -11.54
C HIS A 80 -3.17 10.09 -10.58
N PHE A 81 -2.50 8.93 -10.70
CA PHE A 81 -1.55 8.45 -9.72
C PHE A 81 -0.20 8.17 -10.35
N ALA A 82 0.87 8.71 -9.75
CA ALA A 82 2.23 8.56 -10.24
C ALA A 82 2.75 7.12 -10.17
N ASN A 83 2.20 6.33 -9.24
CA ASN A 83 2.59 4.94 -9.02
C ASN A 83 1.63 3.92 -9.64
N ASP A 84 0.86 4.29 -10.66
CA ASP A 84 -0.04 3.39 -11.39
C ASP A 84 0.77 2.36 -12.21
N PRO A 85 0.77 1.06 -11.81
CA PRO A 85 1.46 0.00 -12.52
C PRO A 85 0.59 -0.62 -13.62
N SER A 86 -0.66 -0.18 -13.82
CA SER A 86 -1.60 -0.85 -14.72
C SER A 86 -1.05 -0.95 -16.13
N LEU A 87 -1.39 -2.07 -16.78
CA LEU A 87 -1.02 -2.32 -18.15
C LEU A 87 -1.97 -1.59 -19.11
N ARG A 88 -1.40 -1.04 -20.17
CA ARG A 88 -2.16 -0.54 -21.30
C ARG A 88 -2.82 -1.69 -22.07
N VAL A 89 -3.89 -1.40 -22.78
CA VAL A 89 -4.64 -2.42 -23.54
C VAL A 89 -3.72 -3.15 -24.53
N GLU A 90 -2.78 -2.43 -25.16
CA GLU A 90 -1.81 -2.99 -26.10
C GLU A 90 -0.79 -3.92 -25.42
N GLU A 91 -0.40 -3.65 -24.18
CA GLU A 91 0.51 -4.50 -23.40
C GLU A 91 -0.17 -5.80 -22.98
N ILE A 92 -1.43 -5.72 -22.56
CA ILE A 92 -2.26 -6.90 -22.26
C ILE A 92 -2.41 -7.75 -23.54
N ALA A 93 -2.77 -7.14 -24.66
CA ALA A 93 -2.93 -7.84 -25.94
C ALA A 93 -1.62 -8.50 -26.40
N THR A 94 -0.47 -7.84 -26.19
CA THR A 94 0.86 -8.39 -26.52
C THR A 94 1.17 -9.64 -25.71
N ILE A 95 0.96 -9.61 -24.41
CA ILE A 95 1.21 -10.75 -23.51
C ILE A 95 0.26 -11.90 -23.86
N ALA A 96 -1.03 -11.62 -24.06
CA ALA A 96 -2.03 -12.64 -24.42
C ALA A 96 -1.70 -13.29 -25.78
N ALA A 97 -1.38 -12.50 -26.79
CA ALA A 97 -0.99 -13.01 -28.12
C ALA A 97 0.27 -13.86 -28.07
N TRP A 98 1.29 -13.43 -27.30
CA TRP A 98 2.51 -14.21 -27.09
C TRP A 98 2.23 -15.57 -26.44
N ALA A 99 1.45 -15.59 -25.35
CA ALA A 99 1.10 -16.82 -24.67
C ALA A 99 0.32 -17.79 -25.57
N ASN A 100 -0.69 -17.27 -26.28
CA ASN A 100 -1.53 -18.06 -27.23
C ASN A 100 -0.74 -18.61 -28.41
N ALA A 101 0.36 -17.96 -28.78
CA ALA A 101 1.26 -18.42 -29.84
C ALA A 101 2.28 -19.47 -29.39
N GLY A 102 2.17 -20.01 -28.17
CA GLY A 102 3.09 -21.01 -27.61
C GLY A 102 4.33 -20.40 -26.95
N ALA A 103 4.26 -19.12 -26.63
CA ALA A 103 5.28 -18.36 -25.91
C ALA A 103 6.68 -18.43 -26.59
N PRO A 104 6.85 -17.97 -27.84
CA PRO A 104 8.13 -18.02 -28.54
C PRO A 104 9.16 -17.10 -27.89
N ALA A 105 10.45 -17.56 -27.85
CA ALA A 105 11.55 -16.78 -27.28
C ALA A 105 11.88 -15.53 -28.13
N GLY A 106 11.96 -15.69 -29.45
CA GLY A 106 12.48 -14.66 -30.34
C GLY A 106 14.01 -14.61 -30.36
N ASP A 107 14.54 -13.54 -30.89
CA ASP A 107 15.99 -13.31 -30.96
C ASP A 107 16.47 -12.61 -29.68
N GLU A 108 17.32 -13.27 -28.92
CA GLU A 108 17.85 -12.76 -27.63
C GLU A 108 18.63 -11.45 -27.80
N ARG A 109 19.20 -11.18 -28.98
CA ARG A 109 19.88 -9.90 -29.26
C ARG A 109 18.96 -8.69 -29.27
N THR A 110 17.64 -8.92 -29.31
CA THR A 110 16.61 -7.86 -29.20
C THR A 110 16.20 -7.57 -27.74
N ALA A 111 16.75 -8.33 -26.79
CA ALA A 111 16.43 -8.12 -25.37
C ALA A 111 16.87 -6.74 -24.88
N PRO A 112 16.05 -6.05 -24.07
CA PRO A 112 16.51 -4.86 -23.38
C PRO A 112 17.60 -5.22 -22.37
N ALA A 113 18.41 -4.24 -21.98
CA ALA A 113 19.41 -4.45 -20.93
C ALA A 113 18.71 -4.90 -19.63
N PRO A 114 19.28 -5.88 -18.91
CA PRO A 114 18.74 -6.30 -17.64
C PRO A 114 18.62 -5.12 -16.66
N ARG A 115 17.51 -5.05 -15.93
CA ARG A 115 17.38 -4.07 -14.84
C ARG A 115 18.37 -4.40 -13.73
N LYS A 116 19.02 -3.36 -13.24
CA LYS A 116 19.84 -3.44 -12.03
C LYS A 116 18.97 -3.12 -10.84
N TRP A 117 18.96 -4.01 -9.87
CA TRP A 117 18.27 -3.82 -8.60
C TRP A 117 19.31 -3.50 -7.53
N SER A 118 19.02 -2.54 -6.66
CA SER A 118 19.82 -2.33 -5.46
C SER A 118 19.81 -3.61 -4.63
N ALA A 119 20.93 -3.97 -3.99
CA ALA A 119 21.05 -5.22 -3.25
C ALA A 119 19.99 -5.30 -2.13
N GLY A 120 18.91 -5.99 -2.42
CA GLY A 120 17.82 -6.22 -1.46
C GLY A 120 16.84 -5.06 -1.26
N TRP A 121 17.06 -3.84 -1.75
CA TRP A 121 16.17 -2.69 -1.59
C TRP A 121 15.62 -2.18 -2.92
N ASN A 122 14.40 -1.62 -2.91
CA ASN A 122 13.81 -0.92 -4.06
C ASN A 122 14.04 0.60 -3.98
N ILE A 123 14.55 1.09 -2.86
CA ILE A 123 15.09 2.43 -2.65
C ILE A 123 16.61 2.43 -2.89
N PRO A 124 17.28 3.59 -3.02
CA PRO A 124 18.73 3.67 -2.92
C PRO A 124 19.24 2.96 -1.68
N GLU A 125 20.54 2.65 -1.64
CA GLU A 125 21.13 2.06 -0.43
C GLU A 125 20.78 2.90 0.81
N PRO A 126 20.10 2.31 1.82
CA PRO A 126 19.68 3.04 3.00
C PRO A 126 20.87 3.62 3.77
N ASP A 127 20.74 4.85 4.25
CA ASP A 127 21.70 5.45 5.17
C ASP A 127 21.68 4.71 6.52
N VAL A 128 20.50 4.18 6.92
CA VAL A 128 20.32 3.36 8.13
C VAL A 128 19.31 2.25 7.86
N VAL A 129 19.59 1.07 8.42
CA VAL A 129 18.64 -0.05 8.49
C VAL A 129 18.33 -0.32 9.95
N VAL A 130 17.06 -0.14 10.34
CA VAL A 130 16.53 -0.56 11.64
C VAL A 130 15.91 -1.93 11.47
N LYS A 131 16.41 -2.94 12.18
CA LYS A 131 15.95 -4.32 12.08
C LYS A 131 15.42 -4.80 13.42
N MET A 132 14.37 -5.58 13.40
CA MET A 132 13.89 -6.32 14.58
C MET A 132 15.04 -7.19 15.11
N PRO A 133 15.46 -7.00 16.38
CA PRO A 133 16.61 -7.72 16.93
C PRO A 133 16.31 -9.19 17.25
N LYS A 134 15.03 -9.57 17.33
CA LYS A 134 14.61 -10.94 17.60
C LYS A 134 13.59 -11.44 16.59
N PRO A 135 13.72 -12.73 16.20
CA PRO A 135 12.78 -13.33 15.27
C PRO A 135 11.42 -13.62 15.94
N VAL A 136 10.35 -13.28 15.25
CA VAL A 136 8.99 -13.71 15.57
C VAL A 136 8.73 -15.08 14.96
N GLN A 137 8.30 -16.06 15.78
CA GLN A 137 7.96 -17.38 15.30
C GLN A 137 6.50 -17.42 14.84
N ILE A 138 6.29 -17.82 13.60
CA ILE A 138 4.96 -17.87 12.96
C ILE A 138 4.53 -19.34 12.89
N PRO A 139 3.39 -19.73 13.48
CA PRO A 139 2.92 -21.11 13.47
C PRO A 139 2.42 -21.54 12.08
N LEU A 140 2.29 -22.84 11.85
CA LEU A 140 1.73 -23.40 10.61
C LEU A 140 0.28 -22.98 10.37
N HIS A 141 -0.52 -22.93 11.45
CA HIS A 141 -1.96 -22.71 11.41
C HIS A 141 -2.42 -21.88 12.59
N GLY A 142 -3.59 -21.27 12.46
CA GLY A 142 -4.25 -20.48 13.48
C GLY A 142 -4.10 -18.98 13.27
N ASP A 143 -4.85 -18.22 14.04
CA ASP A 143 -4.75 -16.75 14.02
C ASP A 143 -3.52 -16.32 14.80
N VAL A 144 -2.81 -15.32 14.28
CA VAL A 144 -1.67 -14.70 14.94
C VAL A 144 -2.11 -13.30 15.39
N GLU A 145 -2.00 -13.05 16.69
CA GLU A 145 -2.27 -11.73 17.26
C GLU A 145 -1.26 -10.71 16.71
N TYR A 146 -1.67 -9.46 16.54
CA TYR A 146 -0.75 -8.38 16.14
C TYR A 146 0.49 -8.38 17.02
N THR A 147 1.64 -8.46 16.40
CA THR A 147 2.93 -8.50 17.07
C THR A 147 3.60 -7.14 16.97
N TYR A 148 4.07 -6.67 18.11
CA TYR A 148 4.80 -5.41 18.24
C TYR A 148 6.26 -5.68 18.56
N GLU A 149 7.14 -4.83 18.06
CA GLU A 149 8.52 -4.75 18.53
C GLU A 149 9.01 -3.32 18.49
N ILE A 150 9.55 -2.87 19.62
CA ILE A 150 10.08 -1.52 19.80
C ILE A 150 11.59 -1.59 19.65
N VAL A 151 12.14 -0.85 18.70
CA VAL A 151 13.56 -0.85 18.40
C VAL A 151 14.11 0.57 18.49
N SER A 152 15.11 0.78 19.35
CA SER A 152 15.76 2.10 19.47
C SER A 152 16.54 2.43 18.21
N THR A 153 16.35 3.64 17.68
CA THR A 153 17.14 4.13 16.53
C THR A 153 18.54 4.55 16.93
N HIS A 154 18.76 4.91 18.19
CA HIS A 154 20.00 5.52 18.70
C HIS A 154 20.44 6.80 17.96
N PHE A 155 19.48 7.50 17.34
CA PHE A 155 19.80 8.76 16.67
C PHE A 155 20.21 9.83 17.68
N ALA A 156 21.45 10.32 17.55
CA ALA A 156 21.96 11.40 18.39
C ALA A 156 21.41 12.79 18.00
N GLU A 157 20.94 12.91 16.75
CA GLU A 157 20.41 14.14 16.18
C GLU A 157 19.09 13.85 15.46
N ASP A 158 18.26 14.89 15.29
CA ASP A 158 17.03 14.83 14.50
C ASP A 158 17.33 14.39 13.07
N GLN A 159 16.50 13.50 12.52
CA GLN A 159 16.63 13.00 11.17
C GLN A 159 15.44 13.36 10.29
N TRP A 160 15.72 13.58 9.02
CA TRP A 160 14.72 13.81 7.98
C TRP A 160 14.76 12.66 6.98
N VAL A 161 13.75 11.81 7.03
CA VAL A 161 13.62 10.61 6.17
C VAL A 161 12.93 10.98 4.88
N GLN A 162 13.64 10.87 3.75
CA GLN A 162 13.13 11.18 2.40
C GLN A 162 12.58 9.94 1.70
N MET A 163 13.16 8.76 1.95
CA MET A 163 12.63 7.50 1.42
C MET A 163 12.68 6.42 2.49
N VAL A 164 11.71 5.51 2.44
CA VAL A 164 11.60 4.43 3.41
C VAL A 164 11.01 3.17 2.76
N GLU A 165 11.56 2.01 3.12
CA GLU A 165 11.08 0.70 2.67
C GLU A 165 11.07 -0.28 3.83
N VAL A 166 9.99 -1.04 3.98
CA VAL A 166 9.92 -2.20 4.88
C VAL A 166 10.25 -3.46 4.11
N ARG A 167 11.09 -4.30 4.69
CA ARG A 167 11.46 -5.61 4.14
C ARG A 167 11.32 -6.71 5.18
N PRO A 168 10.23 -7.47 5.14
CA PRO A 168 10.10 -8.71 5.90
C PRO A 168 11.13 -9.74 5.45
N SER A 169 11.69 -10.50 6.37
CA SER A 169 12.51 -11.66 6.01
C SER A 169 11.65 -12.86 5.56
N SER A 170 10.37 -12.87 5.94
CA SER A 170 9.38 -13.86 5.54
C SER A 170 8.14 -13.21 4.89
N PRO A 171 8.27 -12.61 3.69
CA PRO A 171 7.22 -11.79 3.08
C PRO A 171 5.94 -12.58 2.74
N ALA A 172 6.01 -13.90 2.60
CA ALA A 172 4.84 -14.76 2.38
C ALA A 172 3.94 -14.90 3.62
N HIS A 173 4.42 -14.50 4.79
CA HIS A 173 3.70 -14.58 6.07
C HIS A 173 3.34 -13.21 6.64
N VAL A 174 3.87 -12.12 6.08
CA VAL A 174 3.54 -10.75 6.51
C VAL A 174 2.41 -10.22 5.66
N HIS A 175 1.21 -10.11 6.27
CA HIS A 175 0.04 -9.55 5.60
C HIS A 175 0.16 -8.03 5.47
N HIS A 176 0.55 -7.33 6.55
CA HIS A 176 0.96 -5.94 6.54
C HIS A 176 1.84 -5.62 7.74
N ALA A 177 2.60 -4.55 7.62
CA ALA A 177 3.37 -3.97 8.70
C ALA A 177 3.11 -2.46 8.76
N VAL A 178 2.84 -1.96 9.95
CA VAL A 178 2.79 -0.53 10.22
C VAL A 178 4.00 -0.17 11.05
N VAL A 179 4.73 0.83 10.61
CA VAL A 179 5.93 1.31 11.29
C VAL A 179 5.67 2.71 11.82
N TYR A 180 5.81 2.85 13.13
CA TYR A 180 5.60 4.12 13.83
C TYR A 180 6.91 4.71 14.33
N ILE A 181 6.93 6.03 14.48
CA ILE A 181 7.96 6.77 15.20
C ILE A 181 7.46 7.01 16.60
N ARG A 182 8.19 6.54 17.62
CA ARG A 182 7.91 6.82 19.03
C ARG A 182 8.96 7.81 19.55
N PRO A 183 8.62 9.10 19.71
CA PRO A 183 9.53 10.09 20.29
C PRO A 183 9.95 9.73 21.72
N PRO A 184 11.08 10.22 22.21
CA PRO A 184 11.63 9.85 23.53
C PRO A 184 10.76 10.29 24.72
N ASP A 185 9.92 11.32 24.53
CA ASP A 185 8.96 11.84 25.51
C ASP A 185 7.56 11.21 25.39
N SER A 186 7.36 10.28 24.48
CA SER A 186 6.08 9.61 24.26
C SER A 186 5.67 8.79 25.48
N THR A 187 4.39 8.88 25.84
CA THR A 187 3.77 8.00 26.85
C THR A 187 3.20 6.72 26.25
N TRP A 188 3.14 6.62 24.92
CA TRP A 188 2.62 5.46 24.21
C TRP A 188 3.53 4.24 24.39
N LEU A 189 2.99 3.13 24.90
CA LEU A 189 3.70 1.89 25.17
C LEU A 189 5.00 2.11 26.00
N ARG A 190 4.92 2.97 27.01
CA ARG A 190 6.09 3.45 27.76
C ARG A 190 6.82 2.34 28.53
N HIS A 191 6.07 1.36 29.05
CA HIS A 191 6.61 0.25 29.83
C HIS A 191 6.65 -1.06 29.06
N ALA A 192 6.23 -1.05 27.77
CA ALA A 192 6.33 -2.21 26.90
C ALA A 192 7.82 -2.58 26.67
N PRO A 193 8.11 -3.87 26.46
CA PRO A 193 9.49 -4.32 26.26
C PRO A 193 10.11 -3.69 24.99
N VAL A 194 11.40 -3.31 25.09
CA VAL A 194 12.19 -2.80 23.99
C VAL A 194 13.14 -3.91 23.51
N GLY A 195 13.19 -4.16 22.20
CA GLY A 195 14.04 -5.19 21.59
C GLY A 195 13.53 -6.62 21.78
N GLU A 196 12.26 -6.77 22.16
CA GLU A 196 11.59 -8.06 22.33
C GLU A 196 10.22 -8.01 21.66
N PRO A 197 9.81 -9.02 20.87
CA PRO A 197 8.48 -9.08 20.33
C PRO A 197 7.43 -9.32 21.43
N PHE A 198 6.32 -8.62 21.33
CA PHE A 198 5.18 -8.78 22.25
C PHE A 198 3.85 -8.60 21.53
N THR A 199 2.78 -9.08 22.14
CA THR A 199 1.39 -8.83 21.71
C THR A 199 0.67 -7.96 22.74
N ALA A 200 -0.44 -7.35 22.38
CA ALA A 200 -1.23 -6.56 23.34
C ALA A 200 -1.66 -7.39 24.55
N SER A 201 -1.98 -8.66 24.35
CA SER A 201 -2.38 -9.58 25.44
C SER A 201 -1.27 -9.85 26.46
N MET A 202 0.00 -9.70 26.07
CA MET A 202 1.16 -9.91 26.97
C MET A 202 1.43 -8.71 27.89
N LEU A 203 0.89 -7.52 27.57
CA LEU A 203 1.08 -6.33 28.40
C LEU A 203 0.28 -6.44 29.70
N SER A 204 0.91 -6.12 30.82
CA SER A 204 0.28 -6.18 32.14
C SER A 204 -0.64 -4.98 32.41
N ASP A 205 -0.27 -3.81 31.87
CA ASP A 205 -1.03 -2.57 32.05
C ASP A 205 -2.24 -2.54 31.09
N PRO A 206 -3.49 -2.43 31.62
CA PRO A 206 -4.68 -2.30 30.78
C PRO A 206 -4.67 -1.08 29.86
N GLU A 207 -4.06 0.02 30.29
CA GLU A 207 -3.94 1.23 29.47
C GLU A 207 -3.00 1.00 28.29
N GLU A 208 -1.85 0.37 28.48
CA GLU A 208 -0.95 0.02 27.39
C GLU A 208 -1.57 -1.00 26.43
N ARG A 209 -2.37 -1.97 26.94
CA ARG A 209 -3.16 -2.85 26.07
C ARG A 209 -4.11 -2.06 25.16
N ARG A 210 -4.80 -1.07 25.71
CA ARG A 210 -5.66 -0.19 24.92
C ARG A 210 -4.85 0.64 23.93
N GLN A 211 -3.72 1.20 24.36
CA GLN A 211 -2.82 2.01 23.51
C GLN A 211 -2.21 1.22 22.36
N ALA A 212 -2.01 -0.08 22.49
CA ALA A 212 -1.57 -0.93 21.40
C ALA A 212 -2.56 -0.93 20.23
N HIS A 213 -3.85 -0.79 20.52
CA HIS A 213 -4.93 -0.73 19.53
C HIS A 213 -5.27 0.69 19.06
N GLU A 214 -4.86 1.71 19.81
CA GLU A 214 -5.20 3.13 19.57
C GLU A 214 -3.91 3.97 19.52
N THR A 215 -3.19 3.93 18.40
CA THR A 215 -1.95 4.70 18.30
C THR A 215 -2.20 6.19 18.03
N THR A 216 -1.47 7.04 18.76
CA THR A 216 -1.36 8.47 18.50
C THR A 216 0.01 8.87 17.94
N SER A 217 0.89 7.89 17.73
CA SER A 217 2.25 8.12 17.24
C SER A 217 2.30 8.47 15.77
N ASP A 218 3.43 9.09 15.36
CA ASP A 218 3.68 9.36 13.94
C ASP A 218 3.83 8.06 13.16
N LEU A 219 3.08 7.94 12.12
CA LEU A 219 3.17 6.82 11.19
C LEU A 219 4.32 7.09 10.21
N LEU A 220 5.35 6.23 10.23
CA LEU A 220 6.47 6.33 9.30
C LEU A 220 6.07 5.79 7.93
N LEU A 221 5.54 4.57 7.86
CA LEU A 221 4.93 4.01 6.66
C LEU A 221 4.02 2.83 6.99
N VAL A 222 3.22 2.43 5.99
CA VAL A 222 2.48 1.15 5.96
C VAL A 222 3.00 0.30 4.82
N TYR A 223 3.31 -0.95 5.11
CA TYR A 223 3.68 -1.96 4.14
C TYR A 223 2.57 -2.98 3.99
N ALA A 224 2.25 -3.34 2.75
CA ALA A 224 1.52 -4.55 2.40
C ALA A 224 2.17 -5.18 1.16
N PRO A 225 2.03 -6.49 0.91
CA PRO A 225 2.53 -7.12 -0.29
C PRO A 225 2.08 -6.35 -1.55
N GLY A 226 3.03 -6.04 -2.44
CA GLY A 226 2.76 -5.24 -3.64
C GLY A 226 2.82 -3.72 -3.46
N SER A 227 2.96 -3.20 -2.23
CA SER A 227 3.22 -1.78 -2.01
C SER A 227 4.58 -1.38 -2.54
N ALA A 228 4.64 -0.22 -3.21
CA ALA A 228 5.90 0.44 -3.50
C ALA A 228 6.47 1.06 -2.22
N PRO A 229 7.80 1.25 -2.13
CA PRO A 229 8.39 2.05 -1.08
C PRO A 229 7.83 3.47 -1.04
N ASP A 230 7.77 4.07 0.14
CA ASP A 230 7.43 5.47 0.26
C ASP A 230 8.65 6.34 -0.03
N GLY A 231 8.42 7.41 -0.79
CA GLY A 231 9.44 8.39 -1.12
C GLY A 231 8.80 9.69 -1.56
N TRP A 232 9.41 10.79 -1.12
CA TRP A 232 8.93 12.14 -1.38
C TRP A 232 9.94 12.91 -2.23
N GLU A 233 9.46 13.92 -2.92
CA GLU A 233 10.29 14.79 -3.75
C GLU A 233 11.33 15.54 -2.93
N ASP A 234 12.38 16.04 -3.60
CA ASP A 234 13.41 16.86 -2.97
C ASP A 234 12.79 18.05 -2.24
N GLY A 235 13.19 18.22 -1.00
CA GLY A 235 12.65 19.24 -0.12
C GLY A 235 11.44 18.81 0.72
N MET A 236 11.01 17.54 0.60
CA MET A 236 9.98 16.92 1.43
C MET A 236 10.55 15.72 2.20
N ALA A 237 10.22 15.58 3.48
CA ALA A 237 10.66 14.44 4.29
C ALA A 237 9.78 14.24 5.53
N LYS A 238 9.80 13.04 6.10
CA LYS A 238 9.25 12.76 7.43
C LYS A 238 10.29 13.05 8.50
N PHE A 239 9.84 13.58 9.62
CA PHE A 239 10.69 14.00 10.73
C PHE A 239 10.78 12.89 11.79
N VAL A 240 11.99 12.52 12.17
CA VAL A 240 12.28 11.57 13.25
C VAL A 240 13.13 12.28 14.30
N PRO A 241 12.57 12.61 15.48
CA PRO A 241 13.33 13.26 16.55
C PRO A 241 14.52 12.41 17.03
N ALA A 242 15.57 13.07 17.50
CA ALA A 242 16.67 12.42 18.18
C ALA A 242 16.17 11.55 19.33
N GLY A 243 16.78 10.38 19.56
CA GLY A 243 16.39 9.45 20.62
C GLY A 243 15.04 8.74 20.43
N SER A 244 14.41 8.86 19.26
CA SER A 244 13.18 8.14 18.95
C SER A 244 13.43 6.63 18.83
N ASP A 245 12.38 5.86 19.10
CA ASP A 245 12.29 4.46 18.72
C ASP A 245 11.46 4.31 17.44
N VAL A 246 11.71 3.21 16.73
CA VAL A 246 10.81 2.68 15.70
C VAL A 246 9.97 1.58 16.35
N VAL A 247 8.66 1.62 16.13
CA VAL A 247 7.74 0.56 16.59
C VAL A 247 7.20 -0.16 15.38
N PHE A 248 7.54 -1.43 15.25
CA PHE A 248 6.93 -2.34 14.28
C PHE A 248 5.62 -2.86 14.87
N GLN A 249 4.55 -2.77 14.11
CA GLN A 249 3.28 -3.46 14.35
C GLN A 249 3.04 -4.35 13.13
N ILE A 250 3.08 -5.66 13.31
CA ILE A 250 3.04 -6.59 12.19
C ILE A 250 1.86 -7.55 12.36
N HIS A 251 1.09 -7.66 11.28
CA HIS A 251 0.07 -8.68 11.13
C HIS A 251 0.61 -9.85 10.32
N TYR A 252 0.73 -11.00 10.96
CA TYR A 252 1.16 -12.24 10.32
C TYR A 252 -0.04 -13.09 9.90
N THR A 253 0.11 -13.81 8.80
CA THR A 253 -0.84 -14.82 8.33
C THR A 253 -0.16 -16.18 8.21
N THR A 254 -0.87 -17.23 8.62
CA THR A 254 -0.42 -18.60 8.48
C THR A 254 -0.78 -19.15 7.09
N ASN A 255 0.09 -19.94 6.49
CA ASN A 255 -0.09 -20.48 5.13
C ASN A 255 0.13 -22.00 5.04
N GLY A 256 0.21 -22.70 6.17
CA GLY A 256 0.49 -24.13 6.24
C GLY A 256 1.97 -24.49 6.43
N GLU A 257 2.84 -23.49 6.50
CA GLU A 257 4.27 -23.63 6.78
C GLU A 257 4.64 -22.83 8.03
N ALA A 258 5.50 -23.39 8.87
CA ALA A 258 6.07 -22.64 10.00
C ALA A 258 7.19 -21.74 9.48
N ALA A 259 7.23 -20.50 9.97
CA ALA A 259 8.23 -19.54 9.54
C ALA A 259 8.78 -18.73 10.72
N SER A 260 9.80 -17.97 10.42
CA SER A 260 10.39 -16.99 11.33
C SER A 260 10.61 -15.70 10.56
N ASP A 261 10.24 -14.55 11.16
CA ASP A 261 10.42 -13.25 10.54
C ASP A 261 11.23 -12.29 11.43
N GLU A 262 12.13 -11.56 10.80
CA GLU A 262 12.88 -10.42 11.34
C GLU A 262 12.77 -9.27 10.33
N THR A 263 11.64 -8.57 10.37
CA THR A 263 11.38 -7.42 9.50
C THR A 263 12.40 -6.30 9.72
N SER A 264 12.79 -5.66 8.62
CA SER A 264 13.69 -4.50 8.63
C SER A 264 13.02 -3.29 7.97
N VAL A 265 13.42 -2.09 8.36
CA VAL A 265 13.08 -0.85 7.68
C VAL A 265 14.36 -0.13 7.26
N GLY A 266 14.47 0.20 5.96
CA GLY A 266 15.57 0.99 5.41
C GLY A 266 15.16 2.44 5.31
N LEU A 267 16.03 3.34 5.76
CA LEU A 267 15.81 4.79 5.79
C LEU A 267 16.84 5.48 4.91
N VAL A 268 16.39 6.29 3.97
CA VAL A 268 17.24 7.21 3.20
C VAL A 268 16.97 8.62 3.70
N PHE A 269 18.01 9.30 4.16
CA PHE A 269 17.87 10.64 4.70
C PHE A 269 17.92 11.72 3.61
N ALA A 270 17.19 12.81 3.83
CA ALA A 270 17.26 13.99 3.00
C ALA A 270 18.68 14.57 3.02
N LYS A 271 19.25 14.83 1.84
CA LYS A 271 20.62 15.34 1.72
C LYS A 271 20.74 16.84 2.05
N THR A 272 19.61 17.53 2.04
CA THR A 272 19.51 18.95 2.42
C THR A 272 18.31 19.14 3.34
N PRO A 273 18.31 20.12 4.24
CA PRO A 273 17.17 20.40 5.10
C PRO A 273 15.89 20.58 4.28
N PRO A 274 14.82 19.80 4.56
CA PRO A 274 13.59 19.89 3.80
C PRO A 274 12.87 21.22 4.08
N LYS A 275 12.12 21.70 3.09
CA LYS A 275 11.23 22.85 3.22
C LYS A 275 9.87 22.46 3.78
N GLN A 276 9.48 21.22 3.53
CA GLN A 276 8.17 20.66 3.92
C GLN A 276 8.36 19.37 4.72
N ARG A 277 7.53 19.23 5.73
CA ARG A 277 7.37 18.02 6.51
C ARG A 277 6.19 17.23 5.98
N VAL A 278 6.39 15.93 5.78
CA VAL A 278 5.28 15.01 5.46
C VAL A 278 4.71 14.45 6.75
N ILE A 279 3.38 14.48 6.85
CA ILE A 279 2.61 13.94 7.98
C ILE A 279 1.54 13.00 7.41
N THR A 280 1.41 11.81 7.98
CA THR A 280 0.29 10.92 7.68
C THR A 280 -0.87 11.25 8.62
N LEU A 281 -2.02 11.55 8.03
CA LEU A 281 -3.28 11.79 8.70
C LEU A 281 -4.25 10.63 8.43
N GLN A 282 -5.36 10.59 9.18
CA GLN A 282 -6.37 9.56 8.98
C GLN A 282 -7.79 10.08 9.21
N LEU A 283 -8.71 9.53 8.43
CA LEU A 283 -10.15 9.59 8.66
C LEU A 283 -10.61 8.20 9.07
N ASN A 284 -11.15 8.04 10.27
CA ASN A 284 -11.61 6.75 10.78
C ASN A 284 -13.00 6.85 11.41
N ASN A 285 -13.73 5.74 11.42
CA ASN A 285 -15.02 5.64 12.07
C ASN A 285 -15.04 4.47 13.07
N HIS A 286 -14.71 4.77 14.32
CA HIS A 286 -14.73 3.79 15.43
C HIS A 286 -16.14 3.33 15.82
N ALA A 287 -17.18 4.03 15.39
CA ALA A 287 -18.58 3.64 15.62
C ALA A 287 -19.11 2.65 14.56
N LEU A 288 -18.19 2.02 13.79
CA LEU A 288 -18.52 1.05 12.77
C LEU A 288 -19.36 -0.10 13.34
N LEU A 289 -20.52 -0.34 12.73
CA LEU A 289 -21.44 -1.41 13.10
C LEU A 289 -22.14 -1.95 11.86
N ILE A 290 -21.66 -3.08 11.34
CA ILE A 290 -22.15 -3.68 10.10
C ILE A 290 -23.16 -4.78 10.42
N PRO A 291 -24.42 -4.70 9.93
CA PRO A 291 -25.44 -5.70 10.20
C PRO A 291 -25.12 -7.06 9.55
N PRO A 292 -25.63 -8.17 10.13
CA PRO A 292 -25.59 -9.48 9.49
C PRO A 292 -26.21 -9.44 8.09
N GLY A 293 -25.60 -10.14 7.14
CA GLY A 293 -26.14 -10.32 5.79
C GLY A 293 -26.14 -9.09 4.88
N ALA A 294 -25.64 -7.96 5.34
CA ALA A 294 -25.57 -6.74 4.52
C ALA A 294 -24.54 -6.91 3.39
N ASP A 295 -24.95 -6.68 2.14
CA ASP A 295 -24.13 -6.91 0.94
C ASP A 295 -23.51 -5.63 0.33
N ASP A 296 -23.95 -4.44 0.77
CA ASP A 296 -23.42 -3.13 0.33
C ASP A 296 -23.58 -2.07 1.42
N PHE A 297 -23.17 -2.39 2.64
CA PHE A 297 -23.32 -1.51 3.80
C PHE A 297 -22.35 -0.34 3.72
N ARG A 298 -22.90 0.87 3.65
CA ARG A 298 -22.15 2.13 3.49
C ARG A 298 -21.91 2.79 4.84
N VAL A 299 -20.64 3.18 5.04
CA VAL A 299 -20.18 3.95 6.21
C VAL A 299 -19.39 5.15 5.71
N GLU A 300 -19.50 6.29 6.39
CA GLU A 300 -18.69 7.46 6.05
C GLU A 300 -18.14 8.17 7.30
N VAL A 301 -17.10 8.96 7.08
CA VAL A 301 -16.54 9.89 8.05
C VAL A 301 -16.04 11.12 7.32
N GLN A 302 -16.22 12.28 7.93
CA GLN A 302 -15.74 13.56 7.42
C GLN A 302 -14.87 14.25 8.44
N GLY A 303 -13.76 14.82 7.98
CA GLY A 303 -12.87 15.67 8.76
C GLY A 303 -12.64 17.01 8.07
N THR A 304 -12.21 18.01 8.83
CA THR A 304 -11.88 19.34 8.31
C THR A 304 -10.39 19.60 8.55
N LEU A 305 -9.65 19.98 7.52
CA LEU A 305 -8.24 20.35 7.64
C LEU A 305 -8.09 21.62 8.51
N PRO A 306 -7.24 21.55 9.54
CA PRO A 306 -7.06 22.71 10.43
C PRO A 306 -6.17 23.82 9.84
N ASN A 307 -5.29 23.48 8.90
CA ASN A 307 -4.33 24.38 8.26
C ASN A 307 -4.17 24.05 6.77
N ASP A 308 -3.57 24.94 6.01
CA ASP A 308 -3.17 24.70 4.63
C ASP A 308 -2.21 23.51 4.56
N ALA A 309 -2.39 22.66 3.57
CA ALA A 309 -1.55 21.48 3.33
C ALA A 309 -1.55 21.09 1.85
N THR A 310 -0.54 20.37 1.42
CA THR A 310 -0.49 19.75 0.09
C THR A 310 -0.73 18.24 0.25
N LEU A 311 -1.84 17.73 -0.30
CA LEU A 311 -2.15 16.30 -0.32
C LEU A 311 -1.22 15.57 -1.30
N LEU A 312 -0.59 14.49 -0.85
CA LEU A 312 0.40 13.73 -1.61
C LEU A 312 -0.08 12.34 -2.00
N SER A 313 -0.72 11.63 -1.08
CA SER A 313 -1.14 10.23 -1.26
C SER A 313 -2.39 9.88 -0.47
N LEU A 314 -3.03 8.79 -0.86
CA LEU A 314 -4.24 8.24 -0.25
C LEU A 314 -4.03 6.74 -0.03
N PHE A 315 -4.38 6.21 1.14
CA PHE A 315 -4.21 4.81 1.47
C PHE A 315 -5.44 4.28 2.23
N PRO A 316 -6.40 3.61 1.55
CA PRO A 316 -7.56 3.02 2.18
C PRO A 316 -7.22 1.74 2.93
N HIS A 317 -7.77 1.57 4.13
CA HIS A 317 -7.62 0.36 4.93
C HIS A 317 -8.98 -0.13 5.46
N MET A 318 -9.28 -1.37 5.18
CA MET A 318 -10.40 -2.17 5.68
C MET A 318 -9.95 -3.61 5.87
N HIS A 319 -10.82 -4.47 6.42
CA HIS A 319 -10.55 -5.90 6.55
C HIS A 319 -11.29 -6.76 5.50
N LEU A 320 -11.63 -8.01 5.86
CA LEU A 320 -12.15 -9.04 4.95
C LEU A 320 -13.46 -8.69 4.25
N ARG A 321 -14.27 -7.80 4.83
CA ARG A 321 -15.56 -7.40 4.29
C ARG A 321 -15.51 -6.14 3.45
N GLY A 322 -14.34 -5.48 3.38
CA GLY A 322 -14.14 -4.30 2.56
C GLY A 322 -14.43 -4.57 1.09
N LYS A 323 -15.28 -3.76 0.47
CA LYS A 323 -15.74 -3.90 -0.91
C LYS A 323 -15.32 -2.73 -1.80
N ARG A 324 -15.45 -1.51 -1.30
CA ARG A 324 -15.13 -0.28 -2.02
C ARG A 324 -14.75 0.82 -1.03
N PHE A 325 -13.87 1.72 -1.46
CA PHE A 325 -13.49 2.89 -0.67
C PHE A 325 -13.39 4.13 -1.56
N GLU A 326 -13.82 5.30 -1.04
CA GLU A 326 -13.71 6.57 -1.72
C GLU A 326 -13.13 7.65 -0.81
N TYR A 327 -12.37 8.57 -1.41
CA TYR A 327 -11.98 9.84 -0.81
C TYR A 327 -12.53 10.97 -1.62
N ASP A 328 -13.15 11.92 -0.92
CA ASP A 328 -13.81 13.07 -1.52
C ASP A 328 -13.37 14.38 -0.86
N ILE A 329 -13.40 15.46 -1.63
CA ILE A 329 -13.52 16.82 -1.12
C ILE A 329 -15.00 17.20 -1.16
N VAL A 330 -15.51 17.71 -0.05
CA VAL A 330 -16.89 18.22 0.04
C VAL A 330 -16.81 19.75 0.05
N HIS A 331 -17.30 20.36 -1.02
CA HIS A 331 -17.32 21.82 -1.18
C HIS A 331 -18.43 22.47 -0.35
N ASP A 332 -18.32 23.79 -0.11
CA ASP A 332 -19.29 24.51 0.71
C ASP A 332 -20.68 24.64 0.07
N ASP A 333 -20.76 24.52 -1.25
CA ASP A 333 -22.01 24.45 -2.01
C ASP A 333 -22.67 23.07 -1.98
N GLY A 334 -22.05 22.10 -1.30
CA GLY A 334 -22.50 20.71 -1.21
C GLY A 334 -22.09 19.82 -2.39
N SER A 335 -21.39 20.35 -3.39
CA SER A 335 -20.80 19.54 -4.45
C SER A 335 -19.67 18.65 -3.92
N VAL A 336 -19.43 17.54 -4.60
CA VAL A 336 -18.45 16.53 -4.19
C VAL A 336 -17.46 16.29 -5.33
N GLU A 337 -16.17 16.40 -5.02
CA GLU A 337 -15.06 16.02 -5.90
C GLU A 337 -14.44 14.71 -5.38
N THR A 338 -14.62 13.62 -6.11
CA THR A 338 -13.98 12.33 -5.76
C THR A 338 -12.51 12.35 -6.19
N LEU A 339 -11.61 12.20 -5.22
CA LEU A 339 -10.16 12.15 -5.42
C LEU A 339 -9.67 10.75 -5.78
N LEU A 340 -10.27 9.73 -5.18
CA LEU A 340 -9.94 8.32 -5.39
C LEU A 340 -11.19 7.48 -5.14
N ARG A 341 -11.43 6.51 -6.01
CA ARG A 341 -12.35 5.39 -5.78
C ARG A 341 -11.62 4.10 -6.06
N VAL A 342 -11.70 3.14 -5.14
CA VAL A 342 -11.09 1.83 -5.31
C VAL A 342 -12.13 0.71 -5.14
N ASN A 343 -12.05 -0.32 -5.99
CA ASN A 343 -12.61 -1.63 -5.69
C ASN A 343 -11.65 -2.32 -4.73
N TYR A 344 -11.99 -2.28 -3.43
CA TYR A 344 -11.07 -2.70 -2.40
C TYR A 344 -10.81 -4.22 -2.46
N HIS A 345 -9.58 -4.61 -2.23
CA HIS A 345 -9.17 -6.01 -2.16
C HIS A 345 -8.27 -6.22 -0.95
N PHE A 346 -8.73 -7.00 0.03
CA PHE A 346 -8.06 -7.18 1.31
C PHE A 346 -6.57 -7.59 1.22
N HIS A 347 -6.22 -8.45 0.26
CA HIS A 347 -4.82 -8.89 0.09
C HIS A 347 -3.90 -7.85 -0.57
N TRP A 348 -4.45 -6.74 -1.08
CA TRP A 348 -3.72 -5.72 -1.83
C TRP A 348 -4.06 -4.32 -1.29
N GLN A 349 -3.47 -3.98 -0.17
CA GLN A 349 -3.68 -2.68 0.47
C GLN A 349 -2.66 -1.68 -0.07
N LEU A 350 -3.04 -0.96 -1.11
CA LEU A 350 -2.14 -0.11 -1.88
C LEU A 350 -2.24 1.35 -1.45
N SER A 351 -1.08 2.03 -1.49
CA SER A 351 -1.00 3.48 -1.46
C SER A 351 -1.15 4.05 -2.88
N TYR A 352 -1.88 5.14 -3.01
CA TYR A 352 -2.17 5.83 -4.27
C TYR A 352 -1.54 7.22 -4.22
N LYS A 353 -0.33 7.35 -4.79
CA LYS A 353 0.42 8.60 -4.83
C LYS A 353 -0.12 9.49 -5.95
N LEU A 354 -0.58 10.69 -5.63
CA LEU A 354 -1.08 11.63 -6.63
C LEU A 354 0.00 11.96 -7.67
N ALA A 355 -0.35 11.97 -8.95
CA ALA A 355 0.56 12.37 -10.03
C ALA A 355 0.92 13.87 -9.91
N GLU A 356 -0.03 14.66 -9.46
CA GLU A 356 0.14 16.07 -9.13
C GLU A 356 -0.31 16.29 -7.68
N PRO A 357 0.57 16.71 -6.77
CA PRO A 357 0.20 17.07 -5.41
C PRO A 357 -0.91 18.13 -5.39
N ARG A 358 -1.88 17.97 -4.49
CA ARG A 358 -3.07 18.82 -4.43
C ARG A 358 -3.01 19.81 -3.26
N GLU A 359 -2.98 21.09 -3.57
CA GLU A 359 -3.10 22.14 -2.54
C GLU A 359 -4.50 22.14 -1.91
N LEU A 360 -4.55 22.06 -0.59
CA LEU A 360 -5.76 22.09 0.21
C LEU A 360 -5.66 23.24 1.21
N LYS A 361 -6.72 24.05 1.30
CA LYS A 361 -6.79 25.16 2.24
C LYS A 361 -7.31 24.72 3.62
N ALA A 362 -6.95 25.45 4.65
CA ALA A 362 -7.59 25.35 5.95
C ALA A 362 -9.11 25.46 5.78
N GLY A 363 -9.85 24.59 6.47
CA GLY A 363 -11.31 24.48 6.31
C GLY A 363 -11.76 23.50 5.23
N THR A 364 -10.87 22.98 4.37
CA THR A 364 -11.24 21.94 3.40
C THR A 364 -11.81 20.72 4.12
N LYS A 365 -13.00 20.29 3.69
CA LYS A 365 -13.69 19.11 4.21
C LYS A 365 -13.31 17.90 3.38
N LEU A 366 -12.59 16.96 3.99
CA LEU A 366 -12.28 15.65 3.42
C LEU A 366 -13.27 14.63 3.95
N ARG A 367 -13.79 13.78 3.07
CA ARG A 367 -14.69 12.68 3.41
C ARG A 367 -14.09 11.37 2.92
N ALA A 368 -14.12 10.35 3.78
CA ALA A 368 -13.89 8.96 3.41
C ALA A 368 -15.22 8.22 3.44
N VAL A 369 -15.45 7.37 2.45
CA VAL A 369 -16.64 6.52 2.34
C VAL A 369 -16.22 5.09 2.07
N ALA A 370 -16.71 4.15 2.86
CA ALA A 370 -16.43 2.73 2.75
C ALA A 370 -17.71 1.93 2.52
N TRP A 371 -17.62 0.86 1.75
CA TRP A 371 -18.71 -0.12 1.56
C TRP A 371 -18.21 -1.50 1.95
N TYR A 372 -19.06 -2.25 2.64
CA TYR A 372 -18.78 -3.57 3.18
C TYR A 372 -19.78 -4.61 2.66
N ASP A 373 -19.28 -5.82 2.46
CA ASP A 373 -20.09 -7.00 2.14
C ASP A 373 -19.96 -8.03 3.29
N ASN A 374 -20.93 -7.99 4.23
CA ASN A 374 -21.09 -8.95 5.31
C ASN A 374 -22.07 -10.05 4.95
N SER A 375 -22.31 -10.29 3.65
CA SER A 375 -23.22 -11.32 3.18
C SER A 375 -22.56 -12.68 3.00
N ARG A 376 -23.36 -13.71 2.76
CA ARG A 376 -22.93 -15.07 2.41
C ARG A 376 -22.26 -15.15 1.02
N ASN A 377 -22.41 -14.10 0.19
CA ASN A 377 -21.82 -14.05 -1.14
C ASN A 377 -20.36 -13.62 -1.11
N ASN A 378 -19.90 -13.00 -0.02
CA ASN A 378 -18.49 -12.67 0.16
C ASN A 378 -17.70 -13.93 0.59
N PRO A 379 -16.83 -14.48 -0.28
CA PRO A 379 -16.09 -15.73 0.02
C PRO A 379 -15.06 -15.56 1.15
N HIS A 380 -14.73 -14.32 1.52
CA HIS A 380 -13.75 -14.02 2.58
C HIS A 380 -14.43 -13.72 3.92
N ASN A 381 -15.77 -13.64 3.96
CA ASN A 381 -16.50 -13.34 5.19
C ASN A 381 -16.49 -14.56 6.14
N PRO A 382 -15.87 -14.47 7.33
CA PRO A 382 -15.79 -15.62 8.24
C PRO A 382 -17.13 -15.95 8.90
N ASP A 383 -18.03 -14.99 9.06
CA ASP A 383 -19.34 -15.18 9.71
C ASP A 383 -20.37 -14.13 9.22
N PRO A 384 -21.21 -14.49 8.24
CA PRO A 384 -22.21 -13.57 7.69
C PRO A 384 -23.41 -13.33 8.60
N ASP A 385 -23.60 -14.16 9.64
CA ASP A 385 -24.73 -14.06 10.56
C ASP A 385 -24.40 -13.18 11.80
N ARG A 386 -23.16 -12.68 11.88
CA ARG A 386 -22.68 -11.87 13.01
C ARG A 386 -22.76 -10.38 12.69
N MET A 387 -23.15 -9.60 13.71
CA MET A 387 -22.91 -8.15 13.73
C MET A 387 -21.41 -7.90 13.84
N VAL A 388 -20.87 -7.02 13.01
CA VAL A 388 -19.43 -6.71 12.96
C VAL A 388 -19.17 -5.31 13.46
N THR A 389 -18.25 -5.18 14.41
CA THR A 389 -17.84 -3.93 15.04
C THR A 389 -16.42 -3.56 14.66
N TRP A 390 -16.02 -2.33 14.97
CA TRP A 390 -14.64 -1.90 14.93
C TRP A 390 -13.75 -2.83 15.77
N GLY A 391 -12.58 -3.12 15.26
CA GLY A 391 -11.52 -3.86 15.95
C GLY A 391 -10.38 -4.27 15.05
N ASP A 392 -9.24 -4.60 15.66
CA ASP A 392 -7.96 -4.85 14.97
C ASP A 392 -7.91 -6.23 14.29
N GLN A 393 -8.67 -7.20 14.80
CA GLN A 393 -8.65 -8.54 14.21
C GLN A 393 -9.31 -8.55 12.82
N THR A 394 -8.77 -9.32 11.88
CA THR A 394 -9.32 -9.43 10.52
C THR A 394 -10.76 -9.93 10.47
N SER A 395 -11.19 -10.67 11.51
CA SER A 395 -12.58 -11.10 11.70
C SER A 395 -13.53 -9.99 12.17
N GLN A 396 -12.98 -8.88 12.70
CA GLN A 396 -13.64 -7.62 12.94
C GLN A 396 -13.50 -6.73 11.71
N GLU A 397 -13.79 -5.43 11.79
CA GLU A 397 -13.58 -4.51 10.67
C GLU A 397 -13.00 -3.17 11.11
N MET A 398 -12.32 -2.54 10.18
CA MET A 398 -11.86 -1.15 10.28
C MET A 398 -12.37 -0.31 9.12
N MET A 399 -12.52 0.97 9.35
CA MET A 399 -12.66 2.00 8.34
C MET A 399 -11.60 3.05 8.58
N VAL A 400 -10.50 2.98 7.87
CA VAL A 400 -9.43 3.97 7.98
C VAL A 400 -9.02 4.47 6.60
N GLY A 401 -9.17 5.77 6.41
CA GLY A 401 -8.65 6.47 5.24
C GLY A 401 -7.37 7.21 5.61
N PHE A 402 -6.21 6.58 5.45
CA PHE A 402 -4.93 7.26 5.62
C PHE A 402 -4.64 8.17 4.43
N PHE A 403 -3.93 9.26 4.67
CA PHE A 403 -3.45 10.15 3.61
C PHE A 403 -2.22 10.94 4.07
N ASP A 404 -1.28 11.14 3.17
CA ASP A 404 -0.11 11.96 3.43
C ASP A 404 -0.34 13.39 2.98
N VAL A 405 0.08 14.32 3.82
CA VAL A 405 0.12 15.75 3.50
C VAL A 405 1.50 16.32 3.75
N ALA A 406 1.92 17.25 2.89
CA ALA A 406 3.08 18.10 3.14
C ALA A 406 2.64 19.43 3.74
N VAL A 407 3.36 19.86 4.78
CA VAL A 407 3.18 21.13 5.48
C VAL A 407 4.56 21.80 5.65
N PRO A 408 4.67 23.09 5.99
CA PRO A 408 5.98 23.69 6.27
C PRO A 408 6.80 22.88 7.29
N ALA A 409 8.09 22.67 7.03
CA ALA A 409 8.96 21.86 7.90
C ALA A 409 9.01 22.36 9.36
N SER A 410 8.81 23.67 9.56
CA SER A 410 8.72 24.31 10.89
C SER A 410 7.39 24.05 11.61
N MET A 411 6.41 23.44 10.95
CA MET A 411 5.11 23.14 11.55
C MET A 411 5.28 22.07 12.61
N ASP A 412 4.94 22.39 13.85
CA ASP A 412 4.77 21.41 14.90
C ASP A 412 3.53 20.57 14.61
N LYS A 413 3.68 19.25 14.54
CA LYS A 413 2.55 18.36 14.23
C LYS A 413 1.41 18.52 15.23
N TRP A 414 1.71 18.72 16.52
CA TRP A 414 0.70 18.92 17.56
C TRP A 414 -0.10 20.18 17.34
N LYS A 415 0.52 21.26 16.81
CA LYS A 415 -0.18 22.48 16.40
C LYS A 415 -1.00 22.27 15.14
N TYR A 416 -0.62 21.32 14.26
CA TYR A 416 -1.42 20.97 13.10
C TYR A 416 -2.77 20.36 13.50
N PHE A 417 -2.79 19.52 14.53
CA PHE A 417 -4.01 18.86 15.02
C PHE A 417 -4.82 19.71 16.00
N ILE A 418 -4.25 20.79 16.56
CA ILE A 418 -4.98 21.71 17.44
C ILE A 418 -5.98 22.51 16.61
N ARG A 419 -7.26 22.22 16.76
CA ARG A 419 -8.34 23.04 16.21
C ARG A 419 -8.47 24.29 17.05
N HIS A 420 -8.03 25.45 16.52
CA HIS A 420 -8.35 26.73 17.12
C HIS A 420 -9.89 26.92 17.09
N GLY A 421 -10.54 26.84 18.23
CA GLY A 421 -11.97 27.16 18.40
C GLY A 421 -12.89 26.05 18.89
N SER A 422 -12.40 24.88 19.31
CA SER A 422 -13.26 23.81 19.89
C SER A 422 -12.75 23.22 21.18
N GLU A 423 -11.96 23.94 21.94
CA GLU A 423 -11.74 23.58 23.35
C GLU A 423 -12.91 24.13 24.17
N GLN A 424 -13.92 23.31 24.34
CA GLN A 424 -14.82 23.22 25.48
C GLN A 424 -16.04 22.38 25.07
N ARG A 425 -15.91 21.05 25.22
CA ARG A 425 -16.99 20.22 25.73
C ARG A 425 -16.43 18.89 26.23
#